data_ee4931a8b8b4a7922ab50d732bcf8494
#
_entry.id   ee4931a8b8b4a7922ab50d732bcf8494
#
_cell.length_a   1.000
_cell.length_b   1.000
_cell.length_c   1.000
_cell.angle_alpha   90.00
_cell.angle_beta   90.00
_cell.angle_gamma   90.00
#
_symmetry.space_group_name_H-M   'P 1'
#
loop_
_entity.id
_entity.type
_entity.pdbx_description
1 polymer ?
#
loop_
_entity_poly.entity_id
_entity_poly.type
_entity_poly.pdbx_seq_one_letter_code
_entity_poly.pdbx_strand_id
1 'polypeptide(L)'
;MKTAILTLIATAGILIPAAGAITEYTDGVFMVNEDWYGHQNSTVNWISDDWVWDYRIFQQANPGKELGCTNQYGQIYGDRFYLIAKQEKDPGAAIKGGRITVADARTMKCLFQNDLIDPSGTQCDGRGCLGVDEHKLYISTSNGVWIFDTDNYKVTGMVKGTANPNGTDGKPNSDPTGSLYHGQCGSMVRVNDRVFVAHQSEGLLVVDPDLDMVTDTVGMQPIYDLLPEPEAGKKKKMPGIGSVVLAKDGSLWVSVARDVQGTGATLPYLMRVDPATLEYKIIKVPDSFYPPANSWYAWTPDGFSASARENVLYWNGGPNSWFSNSKVYKYDIDSGEFSLIIDLDKEAEEQGLDERTSWHLYGCSMRPHPVTDRLYLSLFHYFQDPTYKLRVTDADGRTVKEVDMITNYWFPSLPVFPDNYAPVAHNPGEVVLKGSGPWEVSLQGYFTDADSMESAIVVSVTGVSKPDAFTAMMRHGKLVITPVALNGLQSGTINLKANSNGQLVTMPLQVRFPSSGIGMIESDYAQTNESDGTQAPGSDGTRAIYYTLDGQKLSSRPSKPGIYILRTPSSTRKIIVR
;
A
#
# COMPACT_ATOMS: atom_id res chain seq x y z
N MET A 1 -17.44 90.12 9.59
CA MET A 1 -17.66 88.67 9.77
C MET A 1 -17.11 87.95 8.56
N LYS A 2 -15.96 87.29 8.70
CA LYS A 2 -15.35 86.47 7.64
C LYS A 2 -15.55 85.01 8.04
N THR A 3 -16.34 84.30 7.27
CA THR A 3 -16.56 82.85 7.47
C THR A 3 -15.48 82.08 6.77
N ALA A 4 -14.68 81.35 7.54
CA ALA A 4 -13.66 80.43 7.01
C ALA A 4 -14.30 79.06 6.73
N ILE A 5 -14.23 78.61 5.49
CA ILE A 5 -14.64 77.28 5.05
C ILE A 5 -13.43 76.36 5.23
N LEU A 6 -13.57 75.36 6.13
CA LEU A 6 -12.57 74.29 6.33
C LEU A 6 -12.89 73.18 5.33
N THR A 7 -12.03 72.98 4.33
CA THR A 7 -12.14 71.82 3.41
C THR A 7 -11.41 70.61 4.02
N LEU A 8 -12.20 69.62 4.35
CA LEU A 8 -11.68 68.29 4.84
C LEU A 8 -11.27 67.49 3.62
N ILE A 9 -9.99 67.26 3.41
CA ILE A 9 -9.46 66.33 2.42
C ILE A 9 -9.44 64.95 3.05
N ALA A 10 -10.37 64.09 2.67
CA ALA A 10 -10.37 62.65 3.03
C ALA A 10 -9.38 61.96 2.11
N THR A 11 -8.20 61.62 2.62
CA THR A 11 -7.27 60.66 1.98
C THR A 11 -7.84 59.25 2.10
N ALA A 12 -8.43 58.76 1.00
CA ALA A 12 -8.77 57.33 0.89
C ALA A 12 -7.44 56.54 0.81
N GLY A 13 -7.03 55.95 1.92
CA GLY A 13 -5.96 54.99 1.95
C GLY A 13 -6.41 53.76 1.16
N ILE A 14 -5.73 53.53 0.04
CA ILE A 14 -5.82 52.24 -0.66
C ILE A 14 -5.19 51.21 0.27
N LEU A 15 -6.00 50.43 0.95
CA LEU A 15 -5.56 49.19 1.61
C LEU A 15 -5.12 48.23 0.50
N ILE A 16 -3.82 48.18 0.23
CA ILE A 16 -3.21 47.08 -0.51
C ILE A 16 -3.39 45.87 0.43
N PRO A 17 -4.13 44.81 0.05
CA PRO A 17 -4.17 43.62 0.85
C PRO A 17 -2.73 43.12 0.98
N ALA A 18 -2.24 43.00 2.21
CA ALA A 18 -0.99 42.29 2.48
C ALA A 18 -1.12 40.94 1.78
N ALA A 19 -0.12 40.58 0.98
CA ALA A 19 -0.02 39.24 0.44
C ALA A 19 -0.16 38.31 1.66
N GLY A 20 -1.28 37.59 1.74
CA GLY A 20 -1.58 36.72 2.87
C GLY A 20 -0.43 35.73 3.05
N ALA A 21 -0.03 35.51 4.29
CA ALA A 21 0.90 34.45 4.61
C ALA A 21 0.37 33.15 3.99
N ILE A 22 1.26 32.40 3.32
CA ILE A 22 0.88 31.08 2.78
C ILE A 22 0.53 30.20 3.98
N THR A 23 -0.68 29.66 3.99
CA THR A 23 -1.08 28.68 5.01
C THR A 23 -0.31 27.40 4.77
N GLU A 24 0.31 26.87 5.81
CA GLU A 24 0.99 25.56 5.77
C GLU A 24 0.20 24.55 6.61
N TYR A 25 -0.11 23.42 5.99
CA TYR A 25 -0.89 22.32 6.58
C TYR A 25 0.07 21.23 7.08
N THR A 26 0.68 21.44 8.24
CA THR A 26 1.72 20.56 8.81
C THR A 26 1.25 19.72 9.99
N ASP A 27 0.11 20.06 10.56
CA ASP A 27 -0.52 19.38 11.69
C ASP A 27 -2.01 19.13 11.35
N GLY A 28 -2.72 18.39 12.20
CA GLY A 28 -4.13 18.08 11.93
C GLY A 28 -4.33 16.99 10.88
N VAL A 29 -5.46 17.06 10.18
CA VAL A 29 -5.90 16.00 9.25
C VAL A 29 -6.52 16.59 8.01
N PHE A 30 -6.08 16.11 6.85
CA PHE A 30 -6.77 16.33 5.58
C PHE A 30 -7.98 15.40 5.46
N MET A 31 -9.10 15.94 5.03
CA MET A 31 -10.27 15.17 4.70
C MET A 31 -10.53 15.28 3.21
N VAL A 32 -10.19 14.23 2.48
CA VAL A 32 -10.51 14.11 1.06
C VAL A 32 -12.00 13.81 0.96
N ASN A 33 -12.74 14.64 0.22
CA ASN A 33 -14.17 14.49 0.05
C ASN A 33 -14.46 14.03 -1.37
N GLU A 34 -15.24 12.97 -1.47
CA GLU A 34 -15.78 12.51 -2.75
C GLU A 34 -16.72 13.57 -3.33
N ASP A 35 -17.42 14.24 -2.46
CA ASP A 35 -18.57 15.12 -2.70
C ASP A 35 -19.73 14.37 -3.39
N TRP A 36 -20.92 14.93 -3.30
CA TRP A 36 -22.10 14.30 -3.85
C TRP A 36 -22.11 14.38 -5.37
N TYR A 37 -22.08 13.22 -6.01
CA TYR A 37 -22.20 13.14 -7.47
C TYR A 37 -23.48 13.85 -7.97
N GLY A 38 -23.31 14.71 -8.95
CA GLY A 38 -24.37 15.55 -9.49
C GLY A 38 -24.47 16.94 -8.87
N HIS A 39 -23.58 17.30 -7.94
CA HIS A 39 -23.61 18.60 -7.25
C HIS A 39 -22.33 19.42 -7.45
N GLN A 40 -21.17 18.86 -7.19
CA GLN A 40 -19.89 19.57 -7.27
C GLN A 40 -18.72 18.60 -7.49
N ASN A 41 -17.58 19.13 -7.93
CA ASN A 41 -16.33 18.39 -7.94
C ASN A 41 -15.84 18.12 -6.51
N SER A 42 -15.00 17.13 -6.37
CA SER A 42 -14.34 16.75 -5.13
C SER A 42 -13.56 17.91 -4.50
N THR A 43 -13.41 17.84 -3.20
CA THR A 43 -12.71 18.85 -2.40
C THR A 43 -11.75 18.20 -1.41
N VAL A 44 -10.89 19.01 -0.81
CA VAL A 44 -10.12 18.64 0.39
C VAL A 44 -10.43 19.69 1.45
N ASN A 45 -10.91 19.24 2.59
CA ASN A 45 -11.00 20.04 3.80
C ASN A 45 -9.83 19.67 4.73
N TRP A 46 -9.54 20.52 5.67
CA TRP A 46 -8.52 20.26 6.68
C TRP A 46 -9.04 20.69 8.05
N ILE A 47 -8.67 19.93 9.07
CA ILE A 47 -8.95 20.26 10.46
C ILE A 47 -7.64 20.29 11.25
N SER A 48 -7.40 21.41 11.93
CA SER A 48 -6.20 21.58 12.75
C SER A 48 -6.27 20.76 14.04
N ASP A 49 -5.13 20.63 14.73
CA ASP A 49 -5.05 20.03 16.07
C ASP A 49 -5.86 20.81 17.12
N ASP A 50 -6.15 22.09 16.87
CA ASP A 50 -7.07 22.92 17.67
C ASP A 50 -8.54 22.70 17.31
N TRP A 51 -8.84 21.77 16.39
CA TRP A 51 -10.19 21.41 15.97
C TRP A 51 -10.93 22.51 15.19
N VAL A 52 -10.19 23.29 14.42
CA VAL A 52 -10.73 24.34 13.55
C VAL A 52 -10.71 23.88 12.09
N TRP A 53 -11.87 23.89 11.44
CA TRP A 53 -11.99 23.54 10.04
C TRP A 53 -11.49 24.66 9.11
N ASP A 54 -10.75 24.26 8.06
CA ASP A 54 -10.52 25.02 6.84
C ASP A 54 -11.08 24.22 5.65
N TYR A 55 -12.01 24.82 4.92
CA TYR A 55 -12.77 24.11 3.89
C TYR A 55 -12.25 24.41 2.50
N ARG A 56 -12.24 23.40 1.59
CA ARG A 56 -11.89 23.57 0.18
C ARG A 56 -10.47 24.15 0.00
N ILE A 57 -9.54 23.66 0.77
CA ILE A 57 -8.18 24.23 0.85
C ILE A 57 -7.41 24.17 -0.49
N PHE A 58 -7.72 23.18 -1.35
CA PHE A 58 -7.15 23.14 -2.69
C PHE A 58 -7.65 24.31 -3.54
N GLN A 59 -8.95 24.58 -3.55
CA GLN A 59 -9.55 25.67 -4.30
C GLN A 59 -9.11 27.04 -3.75
N GLN A 60 -8.99 27.18 -2.44
CA GLN A 60 -8.45 28.39 -1.80
C GLN A 60 -7.02 28.68 -2.25
N ALA A 61 -6.16 27.64 -2.22
CA ALA A 61 -4.77 27.77 -2.65
C ALA A 61 -4.64 28.03 -4.17
N ASN A 62 -5.64 27.63 -4.99
CA ASN A 62 -5.59 27.67 -6.45
C ASN A 62 -6.87 28.28 -7.05
N PRO A 63 -7.08 29.61 -6.96
CA PRO A 63 -8.28 30.24 -7.50
C PRO A 63 -8.49 29.90 -8.98
N GLY A 64 -9.72 29.45 -9.31
CA GLY A 64 -10.09 29.06 -10.66
C GLY A 64 -9.70 27.62 -11.05
N LYS A 65 -9.14 26.82 -10.15
CA LYS A 65 -8.93 25.39 -10.33
C LYS A 65 -9.87 24.58 -9.44
N GLU A 66 -10.23 23.38 -9.92
CA GLU A 66 -11.04 22.40 -9.20
C GLU A 66 -10.32 21.04 -9.19
N LEU A 67 -10.67 20.16 -8.28
CA LEU A 67 -10.33 18.74 -8.34
C LEU A 67 -11.26 18.01 -9.31
N GLY A 68 -10.98 16.74 -9.60
CA GLY A 68 -11.87 15.89 -10.38
C GLY A 68 -13.16 15.53 -9.62
N CYS A 69 -13.91 14.61 -10.17
CA CYS A 69 -15.16 14.12 -9.60
C CYS A 69 -14.93 12.76 -8.94
N THR A 70 -15.60 12.54 -7.82
CA THR A 70 -15.55 11.27 -7.07
C THR A 70 -14.11 10.88 -6.73
N ASN A 71 -13.42 11.79 -6.03
CA ASN A 71 -12.08 11.56 -5.54
C ASN A 71 -12.16 10.81 -4.20
N GLN A 72 -11.89 9.52 -4.23
CA GLN A 72 -11.97 8.65 -3.06
C GLN A 72 -10.60 8.26 -2.51
N TYR A 73 -9.53 8.71 -3.15
CA TYR A 73 -8.18 8.35 -2.73
C TYR A 73 -7.20 9.50 -2.91
N GLY A 74 -6.31 9.61 -1.94
CA GLY A 74 -5.17 10.51 -1.98
C GLY A 74 -4.05 9.99 -1.09
N GLN A 75 -2.81 10.29 -1.47
CA GLN A 75 -1.61 9.92 -0.72
C GLN A 75 -0.63 11.08 -0.71
N ILE A 76 -0.11 11.40 0.46
CA ILE A 76 1.10 12.22 0.59
C ILE A 76 2.29 11.27 0.39
N TYR A 77 3.20 11.63 -0.52
CA TYR A 77 4.44 10.91 -0.77
C TYR A 77 5.57 11.92 -1.03
N GLY A 78 6.53 11.95 -0.14
CA GLY A 78 7.52 13.01 -0.06
C GLY A 78 6.86 14.36 0.29
N ASP A 79 7.11 15.37 -0.52
CA ASP A 79 6.55 16.71 -0.38
C ASP A 79 5.28 16.95 -1.20
N ARG A 80 4.69 15.91 -1.76
CA ARG A 80 3.57 16.01 -2.71
C ARG A 80 2.35 15.27 -2.24
N PHE A 81 1.18 15.86 -2.45
CA PHE A 81 -0.11 15.25 -2.24
C PHE A 81 -0.70 14.85 -3.60
N TYR A 82 -0.79 13.54 -3.84
CA TYR A 82 -1.39 12.95 -5.03
C TYR A 82 -2.86 12.66 -4.76
N LEU A 83 -3.73 13.21 -5.61
CA LEU A 83 -5.18 13.08 -5.52
C LEU A 83 -5.68 12.45 -6.83
N ILE A 84 -6.36 11.31 -6.71
CA ILE A 84 -6.81 10.50 -7.85
C ILE A 84 -8.33 10.45 -7.89
N ALA A 85 -8.92 10.93 -8.97
CA ALA A 85 -10.35 10.98 -9.18
C ALA A 85 -10.82 9.99 -10.27
N LYS A 86 -12.07 9.53 -10.15
CA LYS A 86 -12.68 8.66 -11.16
C LYS A 86 -12.92 9.39 -12.48
N GLN A 87 -13.36 10.64 -12.40
CA GLN A 87 -13.70 11.46 -13.55
C GLN A 87 -13.07 12.85 -13.41
N GLU A 88 -12.91 13.53 -14.51
CA GLU A 88 -12.34 14.87 -14.54
C GLU A 88 -13.31 15.97 -14.11
N LYS A 89 -14.63 15.69 -14.14
CA LYS A 89 -15.66 16.68 -13.85
C LYS A 89 -16.95 16.04 -13.38
N ASP A 90 -17.56 16.61 -12.36
CA ASP A 90 -18.93 16.30 -11.93
C ASP A 90 -19.98 16.93 -12.86
N PRO A 91 -21.12 16.28 -13.15
CA PRO A 91 -22.20 16.85 -13.96
C PRO A 91 -22.72 18.19 -13.44
N GLY A 92 -22.75 18.40 -12.11
CA GLY A 92 -23.18 19.64 -11.47
C GLY A 92 -22.11 20.73 -11.40
N ALA A 93 -20.84 20.41 -11.67
CA ALA A 93 -19.75 21.38 -11.60
C ALA A 93 -19.65 22.23 -12.87
N ALA A 94 -19.24 23.49 -12.71
CA ALA A 94 -19.00 24.40 -13.83
C ALA A 94 -17.61 24.17 -14.48
N ILE A 95 -16.61 23.90 -13.67
CA ILE A 95 -15.19 23.82 -14.09
C ILE A 95 -14.74 22.36 -14.11
N LYS A 96 -13.96 22.00 -15.13
CA LYS A 96 -13.28 20.72 -15.25
C LYS A 96 -12.05 20.72 -14.31
N GLY A 97 -11.90 19.67 -13.54
CA GLY A 97 -10.71 19.41 -12.72
C GLY A 97 -9.78 18.40 -13.37
N GLY A 98 -9.10 17.59 -12.57
CA GLY A 98 -8.18 16.57 -13.05
C GLY A 98 -8.49 15.19 -12.48
N ARG A 99 -8.28 14.14 -13.29
CA ARG A 99 -8.24 12.74 -12.81
C ARG A 99 -6.98 12.47 -12.00
N ILE A 100 -5.89 13.17 -12.34
CA ILE A 100 -4.65 13.23 -11.57
C ILE A 100 -4.44 14.66 -11.15
N THR A 101 -4.32 14.91 -9.86
CA THR A 101 -3.89 16.20 -9.32
C THR A 101 -2.71 15.97 -8.39
N VAL A 102 -1.63 16.72 -8.57
CA VAL A 102 -0.47 16.76 -7.69
C VAL A 102 -0.41 18.16 -7.08
N ALA A 103 -0.47 18.21 -5.77
CA ALA A 103 -0.32 19.45 -5.01
C ALA A 103 0.93 19.36 -4.12
N ASP A 104 1.47 20.51 -3.76
CA ASP A 104 2.42 20.61 -2.65
C ASP A 104 1.67 20.23 -1.35
N ALA A 105 2.21 19.28 -0.59
CA ALA A 105 1.51 18.68 0.54
C ALA A 105 1.31 19.65 1.72
N ARG A 106 2.15 20.70 1.82
CA ARG A 106 2.09 21.69 2.89
C ARG A 106 1.21 22.89 2.58
N THR A 107 1.13 23.28 1.32
CA THR A 107 0.46 24.53 0.90
C THR A 107 -0.76 24.31 0.02
N MET A 108 -1.00 23.07 -0.39
CA MET A 108 -2.03 22.68 -1.36
C MET A 108 -1.92 23.42 -2.71
N LYS A 109 -0.77 24.04 -3.02
CA LYS A 109 -0.51 24.62 -4.34
C LYS A 109 -0.45 23.53 -5.40
N CYS A 110 -1.23 23.69 -6.47
CA CYS A 110 -1.26 22.78 -7.60
C CYS A 110 0.07 22.82 -8.34
N LEU A 111 0.76 21.69 -8.36
CA LEU A 111 2.00 21.49 -9.12
C LEU A 111 1.70 20.92 -10.51
N PHE A 112 0.74 20.01 -10.60
CA PHE A 112 0.33 19.39 -11.84
C PHE A 112 -1.15 18.97 -11.80
N GLN A 113 -1.80 18.99 -12.94
CA GLN A 113 -3.17 18.47 -13.08
C GLN A 113 -3.38 17.95 -14.52
N ASN A 114 -3.98 16.77 -14.65
CA ASN A 114 -4.34 16.18 -15.92
C ASN A 114 -5.72 15.53 -15.84
N ASP A 115 -6.50 15.68 -16.90
CA ASP A 115 -7.83 15.09 -17.03
C ASP A 115 -7.83 13.65 -17.62
N LEU A 116 -6.68 13.14 -18.00
CA LEU A 116 -6.49 11.77 -18.49
C LEU A 116 -5.51 11.00 -17.60
N ILE A 117 -5.83 9.74 -17.30
CA ILE A 117 -4.86 8.77 -16.78
C ILE A 117 -4.31 7.96 -17.94
N ASP A 118 -5.16 7.38 -18.77
CA ASP A 118 -4.73 6.72 -20.01
C ASP A 118 -4.40 7.77 -21.09
N PRO A 119 -3.13 7.88 -21.52
CA PRO A 119 -2.73 8.87 -22.53
C PRO A 119 -3.42 8.69 -23.89
N SER A 120 -3.96 7.50 -24.18
CA SER A 120 -4.71 7.23 -25.41
C SER A 120 -6.12 7.86 -25.41
N GLY A 121 -6.58 8.34 -24.25
CA GLY A 121 -7.94 8.85 -24.05
C GLY A 121 -8.99 7.75 -23.88
N THR A 122 -8.58 6.48 -23.77
CA THR A 122 -9.51 5.41 -23.42
C THR A 122 -10.03 5.64 -22.00
N GLN A 123 -11.31 5.34 -21.79
CA GLN A 123 -11.95 5.49 -20.49
C GLN A 123 -11.19 4.72 -19.40
N CYS A 124 -10.80 5.44 -18.35
CA CYS A 124 -9.95 4.95 -17.30
C CYS A 124 -10.28 5.69 -16.01
N ASP A 125 -11.01 5.03 -15.13
CA ASP A 125 -11.40 5.61 -13.83
C ASP A 125 -10.30 5.36 -12.80
N GLY A 126 -9.82 6.43 -12.17
CA GLY A 126 -8.86 6.33 -11.08
C GLY A 126 -9.44 5.64 -9.85
N ARG A 127 -8.63 4.82 -9.17
CA ARG A 127 -9.01 4.08 -7.95
C ARG A 127 -8.10 4.40 -6.78
N GLY A 128 -6.81 4.49 -7.00
CA GLY A 128 -5.83 4.77 -5.96
C GLY A 128 -4.46 5.09 -6.54
N CYS A 129 -3.52 5.38 -5.67
CA CYS A 129 -2.12 5.54 -6.04
C CYS A 129 -1.20 4.99 -4.94
N LEU A 130 0.04 4.73 -5.33
CA LEU A 130 1.09 4.24 -4.43
C LEU A 130 2.43 4.82 -4.86
N GLY A 131 3.12 5.53 -3.97
CA GLY A 131 4.52 5.90 -4.16
C GLY A 131 5.39 4.64 -4.22
N VAL A 132 6.13 4.47 -5.31
CA VAL A 132 7.00 3.31 -5.53
C VAL A 132 8.43 3.64 -5.16
N ASP A 133 8.96 4.72 -5.69
CA ASP A 133 10.27 5.28 -5.38
C ASP A 133 10.25 6.79 -5.60
N GLU A 134 11.41 7.45 -5.54
CA GLU A 134 11.52 8.91 -5.65
C GLU A 134 11.03 9.44 -7.00
N HIS A 135 11.04 8.60 -8.03
CA HIS A 135 10.78 8.97 -9.42
C HIS A 135 9.51 8.35 -9.99
N LYS A 136 8.86 7.47 -9.21
CA LYS A 136 7.77 6.64 -9.72
C LYS A 136 6.61 6.48 -8.74
N LEU A 137 5.41 6.66 -9.25
CA LEU A 137 4.16 6.39 -8.58
C LEU A 137 3.31 5.45 -9.47
N TYR A 138 2.63 4.50 -8.85
CA TYR A 138 1.62 3.70 -9.53
C TYR A 138 0.23 4.27 -9.29
N ILE A 139 -0.61 4.25 -10.32
CA ILE A 139 -2.01 4.66 -10.28
C ILE A 139 -2.87 3.45 -10.64
N SER A 140 -3.63 2.92 -9.69
CA SER A 140 -4.61 1.86 -9.94
C SER A 140 -5.88 2.43 -10.54
N THR A 141 -6.48 1.68 -11.46
CA THR A 141 -7.62 2.14 -12.24
C THR A 141 -8.57 1.02 -12.61
N SER A 142 -9.68 1.38 -13.25
CA SER A 142 -10.64 0.44 -13.82
C SER A 142 -10.07 -0.40 -14.97
N ASN A 143 -8.95 -0.02 -15.60
CA ASN A 143 -8.38 -0.77 -16.73
C ASN A 143 -6.95 -1.29 -16.51
N GLY A 144 -6.40 -1.13 -15.31
CA GLY A 144 -5.07 -1.63 -14.95
C GLY A 144 -4.34 -0.69 -13.99
N VAL A 145 -3.04 -0.89 -13.85
CA VAL A 145 -2.15 -0.03 -13.06
C VAL A 145 -1.24 0.77 -14.01
N TRP A 146 -1.26 2.08 -13.88
CA TRP A 146 -0.49 3.00 -14.70
C TRP A 146 0.75 3.50 -13.97
N ILE A 147 1.82 3.70 -14.73
CA ILE A 147 3.12 4.18 -14.25
C ILE A 147 3.15 5.69 -14.44
N PHE A 148 3.34 6.43 -13.36
CA PHE A 148 3.45 7.89 -13.37
C PHE A 148 4.87 8.30 -12.98
N ASP A 149 5.55 8.98 -13.89
CA ASP A 149 6.84 9.63 -13.67
C ASP A 149 6.63 10.90 -12.85
N THR A 150 7.16 10.92 -11.62
CA THR A 150 6.98 12.02 -10.68
C THR A 150 7.88 13.22 -10.94
N ASP A 151 8.97 13.05 -11.69
CA ASP A 151 9.89 14.15 -12.06
C ASP A 151 9.32 14.99 -13.21
N ASN A 152 8.70 14.31 -14.19
CA ASN A 152 8.18 14.93 -15.40
C ASN A 152 6.65 15.09 -15.40
N TYR A 153 5.97 14.62 -14.35
CA TYR A 153 4.50 14.59 -14.23
C TYR A 153 3.83 13.97 -15.45
N LYS A 154 4.23 12.75 -15.78
CA LYS A 154 3.78 12.09 -17.00
C LYS A 154 3.44 10.63 -16.75
N VAL A 155 2.31 10.17 -17.29
CA VAL A 155 2.01 8.75 -17.41
C VAL A 155 2.87 8.17 -18.53
N THR A 156 3.70 7.17 -18.21
CA THR A 156 4.68 6.58 -19.14
C THR A 156 4.26 5.24 -19.73
N GLY A 157 3.34 4.54 -19.07
CA GLY A 157 2.85 3.25 -19.54
C GLY A 157 1.98 2.56 -18.50
N MET A 158 1.67 1.30 -18.77
CA MET A 158 0.93 0.42 -17.86
C MET A 158 1.86 -0.67 -17.34
N VAL A 159 1.72 -1.03 -16.07
CA VAL A 159 2.39 -2.20 -15.47
C VAL A 159 1.92 -3.45 -16.21
N LYS A 160 2.86 -4.21 -16.77
CA LYS A 160 2.56 -5.40 -17.58
C LYS A 160 1.86 -6.47 -16.73
N GLY A 161 0.78 -7.03 -17.26
CA GLY A 161 -0.01 -8.07 -16.59
C GLY A 161 -1.13 -7.52 -15.69
N THR A 162 -1.32 -6.20 -15.59
CA THR A 162 -2.41 -5.60 -14.80
C THR A 162 -3.59 -5.12 -15.63
N ALA A 163 -3.50 -5.21 -16.96
CA ALA A 163 -4.58 -4.77 -17.84
C ALA A 163 -5.89 -5.49 -17.50
N ASN A 164 -7.00 -4.75 -17.49
CA ASN A 164 -8.32 -5.35 -17.28
C ASN A 164 -8.58 -6.44 -18.36
N PRO A 165 -8.76 -7.70 -17.96
CA PRO A 165 -8.88 -8.80 -18.92
C PRO A 165 -10.16 -8.72 -19.77
N ASN A 166 -11.14 -7.95 -19.34
CA ASN A 166 -12.39 -7.74 -20.07
C ASN A 166 -12.31 -6.56 -21.04
N GLY A 167 -11.24 -5.76 -20.97
CA GLY A 167 -11.09 -4.57 -21.79
C GLY A 167 -12.18 -3.53 -21.53
N THR A 168 -12.52 -2.76 -22.55
CA THR A 168 -13.64 -1.80 -22.53
C THR A 168 -14.60 -2.09 -23.66
N ASP A 169 -15.88 -2.17 -23.36
CA ASP A 169 -16.97 -2.39 -24.32
C ASP A 169 -17.62 -1.07 -24.79
N GLY A 170 -17.05 0.08 -24.37
CA GLY A 170 -17.54 1.40 -24.69
C GLY A 170 -18.82 1.81 -23.96
N LYS A 171 -19.31 1.00 -23.03
CA LYS A 171 -20.44 1.39 -22.20
C LYS A 171 -20.06 2.51 -21.24
N PRO A 172 -21.00 3.40 -20.88
CA PRO A 172 -20.73 4.49 -19.95
C PRO A 172 -20.39 3.95 -18.56
N ASN A 173 -19.66 4.74 -17.77
CA ASN A 173 -19.30 4.42 -16.37
C ASN A 173 -20.48 4.14 -15.47
N SER A 174 -21.68 4.61 -15.83
CA SER A 174 -22.91 4.37 -15.10
C SER A 174 -23.59 3.02 -15.41
N ASP A 175 -23.07 2.26 -16.38
CA ASP A 175 -23.63 0.94 -16.70
C ASP A 175 -22.90 -0.17 -15.92
N PRO A 176 -23.54 -0.75 -14.88
CA PRO A 176 -22.89 -1.78 -14.04
C PRO A 176 -22.60 -3.09 -14.78
N THR A 177 -23.12 -3.26 -16.00
CA THR A 177 -22.85 -4.42 -16.85
C THR A 177 -21.69 -4.17 -17.82
N GLY A 178 -21.10 -2.98 -17.79
CA GLY A 178 -19.95 -2.64 -18.61
C GLY A 178 -18.70 -3.40 -18.20
N SER A 179 -17.86 -3.74 -19.18
CA SER A 179 -16.58 -4.44 -18.96
C SER A 179 -15.63 -3.69 -18.03
N LEU A 180 -15.76 -2.35 -17.97
CA LEU A 180 -14.97 -1.49 -17.11
C LEU A 180 -15.10 -1.83 -15.62
N TYR A 181 -16.21 -2.40 -15.19
CA TYR A 181 -16.47 -2.80 -13.79
C TYR A 181 -16.07 -4.23 -13.47
N HIS A 182 -15.40 -4.91 -14.38
CA HIS A 182 -14.93 -6.29 -14.20
C HIS A 182 -13.44 -6.36 -14.46
N GLY A 183 -12.65 -6.69 -13.45
CA GLY A 183 -11.19 -6.78 -13.56
C GLY A 183 -10.45 -5.47 -13.27
N GLN A 184 -10.97 -4.68 -12.33
CA GLN A 184 -10.35 -3.44 -11.87
C GLN A 184 -9.19 -3.71 -10.91
N CYS A 185 -8.25 -2.76 -10.84
CA CYS A 185 -7.21 -2.72 -9.82
C CYS A 185 -7.58 -1.69 -8.73
N GLY A 186 -7.46 -2.08 -7.46
CA GLY A 186 -7.82 -1.26 -6.30
C GLY A 186 -6.63 -0.82 -5.46
N SER A 187 -6.69 -1.07 -4.15
CA SER A 187 -5.63 -0.72 -3.22
C SER A 187 -4.31 -1.43 -3.53
N MET A 188 -3.22 -0.77 -3.20
CA MET A 188 -1.87 -1.25 -3.42
C MET A 188 -1.02 -0.99 -2.19
N VAL A 189 -0.05 -1.88 -1.94
CA VAL A 189 0.98 -1.69 -0.91
C VAL A 189 2.34 -2.09 -1.46
N ARG A 190 3.40 -1.40 -1.05
CA ARG A 190 4.77 -1.80 -1.31
C ARG A 190 5.38 -2.43 -0.07
N VAL A 191 6.01 -3.58 -0.25
CA VAL A 191 6.80 -4.26 0.78
C VAL A 191 8.12 -4.66 0.18
N ASN A 192 9.19 -4.06 0.66
CA ASN A 192 10.56 -4.32 0.18
C ASN A 192 10.70 -4.14 -1.36
N ASP A 193 11.07 -5.22 -2.06
CA ASP A 193 11.30 -5.31 -3.50
C ASP A 193 10.03 -5.61 -4.32
N ARG A 194 8.82 -5.61 -3.71
CA ARG A 194 7.57 -5.98 -4.36
C ARG A 194 6.46 -4.96 -4.14
N VAL A 195 5.55 -4.86 -5.10
CA VAL A 195 4.27 -4.17 -4.95
C VAL A 195 3.14 -5.19 -5.06
N PHE A 196 2.19 -5.10 -4.15
CA PHE A 196 1.02 -5.96 -4.09
C PHE A 196 -0.21 -5.15 -4.48
N VAL A 197 -0.98 -5.66 -5.43
CA VAL A 197 -2.14 -4.97 -6.01
C VAL A 197 -3.40 -5.80 -5.81
N ALA A 198 -4.41 -5.24 -5.18
CA ALA A 198 -5.73 -5.86 -5.12
C ALA A 198 -6.39 -5.83 -6.49
N HIS A 199 -6.60 -7.01 -7.10
CA HIS A 199 -7.30 -7.13 -8.37
C HIS A 199 -8.67 -7.76 -8.16
N GLN A 200 -9.71 -7.14 -8.72
CA GLN A 200 -11.12 -7.48 -8.47
C GLN A 200 -11.46 -8.95 -8.70
N SER A 201 -10.87 -9.61 -9.70
CA SER A 201 -11.23 -10.98 -10.11
C SER A 201 -10.07 -11.97 -10.08
N GLU A 202 -8.81 -11.53 -10.12
CA GLU A 202 -7.67 -12.44 -10.22
C GLU A 202 -7.02 -12.77 -8.88
N GLY A 203 -7.19 -11.90 -7.89
CA GLY A 203 -6.58 -12.06 -6.58
C GLY A 203 -5.57 -10.96 -6.26
N LEU A 204 -4.56 -11.27 -5.45
CA LEU A 204 -3.50 -10.35 -5.09
C LEU A 204 -2.35 -10.49 -6.09
N LEU A 205 -2.22 -9.52 -6.99
CA LEU A 205 -1.12 -9.48 -7.97
C LEU A 205 0.18 -9.08 -7.26
N VAL A 206 1.27 -9.74 -7.61
CA VAL A 206 2.63 -9.44 -7.14
C VAL A 206 3.40 -8.80 -8.29
N VAL A 207 3.80 -7.57 -8.13
CA VAL A 207 4.49 -6.77 -9.16
C VAL A 207 5.95 -6.58 -8.74
N ASP A 208 6.86 -6.84 -9.68
CA ASP A 208 8.24 -6.39 -9.60
C ASP A 208 8.31 -4.93 -10.07
N PRO A 209 8.61 -3.96 -9.18
CA PRO A 209 8.61 -2.56 -9.54
C PRO A 209 9.83 -2.12 -10.38
N ASP A 210 10.89 -2.90 -10.45
CA ASP A 210 12.05 -2.62 -11.30
C ASP A 210 11.77 -3.02 -12.76
N LEU A 211 10.91 -4.02 -12.95
CA LEU A 211 10.48 -4.50 -14.27
C LEU A 211 9.13 -3.92 -14.72
N ASP A 212 8.40 -3.28 -13.82
CA ASP A 212 7.01 -2.83 -13.99
C ASP A 212 6.12 -3.97 -14.55
N MET A 213 6.18 -5.13 -13.90
CA MET A 213 5.52 -6.35 -14.40
C MET A 213 5.01 -7.23 -13.26
N VAL A 214 3.84 -7.83 -13.46
CA VAL A 214 3.31 -8.90 -12.59
C VAL A 214 4.20 -10.13 -12.72
N THR A 215 4.72 -10.61 -11.61
CA THR A 215 5.61 -11.79 -11.55
C THR A 215 4.94 -12.99 -10.87
N ASP A 216 3.90 -12.75 -10.09
CA ASP A 216 3.15 -13.81 -9.39
C ASP A 216 1.74 -13.33 -9.02
N THR A 217 0.87 -14.25 -8.56
CA THR A 217 -0.48 -13.95 -8.11
C THR A 217 -0.91 -14.90 -7.00
N VAL A 218 -1.37 -14.34 -5.88
CA VAL A 218 -2.05 -15.14 -4.85
C VAL A 218 -3.53 -15.19 -5.20
N GLY A 219 -3.96 -16.30 -5.80
CA GLY A 219 -5.32 -16.47 -6.32
C GLY A 219 -6.35 -16.77 -5.23
N MET A 220 -7.63 -16.68 -5.60
CA MET A 220 -8.76 -16.82 -4.68
C MET A 220 -9.35 -18.24 -4.61
N GLN A 221 -8.74 -19.23 -5.28
CA GLN A 221 -9.18 -20.61 -5.27
C GLN A 221 -9.37 -21.19 -3.85
N PRO A 222 -8.45 -20.94 -2.87
CA PRO A 222 -8.63 -21.46 -1.52
C PRO A 222 -9.88 -20.93 -0.81
N ILE A 223 -10.28 -19.68 -1.08
CA ILE A 223 -11.54 -19.12 -0.55
C ILE A 223 -12.73 -19.73 -1.30
N TYR A 224 -12.63 -19.88 -2.63
CA TYR A 224 -13.68 -20.52 -3.43
C TYR A 224 -14.01 -21.92 -2.92
N ASP A 225 -13.02 -22.71 -2.54
CA ASP A 225 -13.20 -24.06 -2.04
C ASP A 225 -13.94 -24.10 -0.69
N LEU A 226 -13.85 -23.03 0.11
CA LEU A 226 -14.56 -22.90 1.39
C LEU A 226 -16.03 -22.48 1.24
N LEU A 227 -16.41 -21.95 0.07
CA LEU A 227 -17.77 -21.46 -0.13
C LEU A 227 -18.77 -22.64 -0.18
N PRO A 228 -19.99 -22.48 0.37
CA PRO A 228 -21.02 -23.48 0.24
C PRO A 228 -21.41 -23.68 -1.23
N GLU A 229 -21.92 -24.87 -1.53
CA GLU A 229 -22.52 -25.15 -2.84
C GLU A 229 -23.72 -24.22 -3.07
N PRO A 230 -23.87 -23.65 -4.26
CA PRO A 230 -24.98 -22.77 -4.55
C PRO A 230 -26.31 -23.52 -4.62
N GLU A 231 -27.40 -22.79 -4.47
CA GLU A 231 -28.76 -23.34 -4.70
C GLU A 231 -28.86 -23.98 -6.08
N ALA A 232 -29.76 -24.97 -6.19
CA ALA A 232 -29.97 -25.68 -7.44
C ALA A 232 -30.23 -24.74 -8.62
N GLY A 233 -29.43 -24.90 -9.70
CA GLY A 233 -29.52 -24.08 -10.91
C GLY A 233 -28.69 -22.80 -10.88
N LYS A 234 -28.04 -22.45 -9.76
CA LYS A 234 -27.08 -21.34 -9.68
C LYS A 234 -25.65 -21.87 -9.78
N LYS A 235 -24.75 -21.06 -10.35
CA LYS A 235 -23.33 -21.40 -10.41
C LYS A 235 -22.60 -20.79 -9.20
N LYS A 236 -21.67 -21.55 -8.62
CA LYS A 236 -20.71 -21.03 -7.64
C LYS A 236 -19.79 -20.02 -8.31
N LYS A 237 -19.68 -18.84 -7.73
CA LYS A 237 -18.87 -17.75 -8.29
C LYS A 237 -17.52 -17.68 -7.60
N MET A 238 -16.47 -17.37 -8.36
CA MET A 238 -15.15 -17.09 -7.82
C MET A 238 -15.21 -15.78 -7.00
N PRO A 239 -14.74 -15.78 -5.76
CA PRO A 239 -14.62 -14.55 -4.98
C PRO A 239 -13.51 -13.66 -5.53
N GLY A 240 -13.61 -12.36 -5.27
CA GLY A 240 -12.58 -11.38 -5.56
C GLY A 240 -11.93 -10.83 -4.29
N ILE A 241 -11.00 -9.91 -4.47
CA ILE A 241 -10.40 -9.14 -3.38
C ILE A 241 -11.16 -7.83 -3.20
N GLY A 242 -11.32 -7.38 -1.94
CA GLY A 242 -11.78 -6.04 -1.60
C GLY A 242 -10.60 -5.06 -1.59
N SER A 243 -9.68 -5.25 -0.65
CA SER A 243 -8.50 -4.41 -0.49
C SER A 243 -7.32 -5.19 0.10
N VAL A 244 -6.14 -4.58 0.07
CA VAL A 244 -4.93 -5.07 0.73
C VAL A 244 -4.35 -3.99 1.61
N VAL A 245 -3.90 -4.37 2.82
CA VAL A 245 -3.19 -3.51 3.76
C VAL A 245 -1.93 -4.21 4.29
N LEU A 246 -0.93 -3.43 4.66
CA LEU A 246 0.28 -3.89 5.33
C LEU A 246 0.09 -3.72 6.84
N ALA A 247 0.35 -4.77 7.62
CA ALA A 247 0.34 -4.70 9.08
C ALA A 247 1.74 -4.40 9.65
N LYS A 248 1.78 -3.97 10.90
CA LYS A 248 3.01 -3.62 11.61
C LYS A 248 4.03 -4.77 11.63
N ASP A 249 3.57 -6.01 11.74
CA ASP A 249 4.43 -7.21 11.72
C ASP A 249 4.99 -7.58 10.33
N GLY A 250 4.68 -6.76 9.31
CA GLY A 250 5.12 -6.98 7.94
C GLY A 250 4.25 -7.95 7.14
N SER A 251 3.22 -8.54 7.71
CA SER A 251 2.27 -9.37 6.97
C SER A 251 1.28 -8.53 6.17
N LEU A 252 0.85 -9.06 5.03
CA LEU A 252 -0.22 -8.49 4.24
C LEU A 252 -1.56 -9.06 4.69
N TRP A 253 -2.57 -8.19 4.72
CA TRP A 253 -3.94 -8.58 5.02
C TRP A 253 -4.87 -8.17 3.91
N VAL A 254 -5.72 -9.10 3.50
CA VAL A 254 -6.60 -8.96 2.34
C VAL A 254 -8.04 -9.14 2.81
N SER A 255 -8.91 -8.19 2.48
CA SER A 255 -10.35 -8.37 2.57
C SER A 255 -10.89 -9.08 1.34
N VAL A 256 -11.93 -9.89 1.52
CA VAL A 256 -12.45 -10.77 0.46
C VAL A 256 -13.81 -10.28 0.00
N ALA A 257 -13.92 -9.88 -1.26
CA ALA A 257 -15.16 -9.49 -1.89
C ALA A 257 -16.02 -10.70 -2.28
N ARG A 258 -17.33 -10.57 -2.20
CA ARG A 258 -18.27 -11.66 -2.46
C ARG A 258 -18.28 -12.12 -3.91
N ASP A 259 -18.30 -11.19 -4.80
CA ASP A 259 -18.22 -11.42 -6.24
C ASP A 259 -17.67 -10.19 -6.98
N VAL A 260 -17.53 -10.34 -8.27
CA VAL A 260 -16.96 -9.32 -9.15
C VAL A 260 -17.78 -8.02 -9.15
N GLN A 261 -19.07 -8.06 -8.90
CA GLN A 261 -19.96 -6.87 -8.93
C GLN A 261 -20.18 -6.22 -7.58
N GLY A 262 -19.86 -6.92 -6.48
CA GLY A 262 -19.71 -6.36 -5.14
C GLY A 262 -20.84 -5.45 -4.63
N THR A 263 -22.10 -5.80 -4.92
CA THR A 263 -23.25 -5.14 -4.32
C THR A 263 -23.77 -6.00 -3.17
N GLY A 264 -23.16 -5.93 -2.02
CA GLY A 264 -23.67 -6.70 -0.91
C GLY A 264 -22.59 -7.22 0.01
N ALA A 265 -22.98 -7.98 1.01
CA ALA A 265 -22.11 -8.48 2.04
C ALA A 265 -20.86 -9.15 1.45
N THR A 266 -19.71 -8.70 1.88
CA THR A 266 -18.43 -9.35 1.67
C THR A 266 -18.44 -10.75 2.24
N LEU A 267 -17.57 -11.62 1.78
CA LEU A 267 -17.42 -12.94 2.36
C LEU A 267 -16.76 -12.84 3.74
N PRO A 268 -17.13 -13.70 4.71
CA PRO A 268 -16.64 -13.61 6.09
C PRO A 268 -15.22 -14.17 6.23
N TYR A 269 -14.31 -13.70 5.39
CA TYR A 269 -12.93 -14.14 5.43
C TYR A 269 -11.97 -12.95 5.30
N LEU A 270 -10.87 -13.03 6.06
CA LEU A 270 -9.65 -12.28 5.84
C LEU A 270 -8.56 -13.26 5.40
N MET A 271 -7.64 -12.81 4.57
CA MET A 271 -6.49 -13.62 4.20
C MET A 271 -5.21 -12.89 4.62
N ARG A 272 -4.41 -13.53 5.48
CA ARG A 272 -3.07 -13.09 5.83
C ARG A 272 -2.08 -13.70 4.85
N VAL A 273 -1.21 -12.90 4.27
CA VAL A 273 -0.20 -13.34 3.29
C VAL A 273 1.18 -12.92 3.76
N ASP A 274 2.15 -13.82 3.72
CA ASP A 274 3.56 -13.50 3.89
C ASP A 274 4.11 -12.89 2.59
N PRO A 275 4.60 -11.63 2.58
CA PRO A 275 5.02 -10.97 1.35
C PRO A 275 6.30 -11.56 0.73
N ALA A 276 7.11 -12.32 1.50
CA ALA A 276 8.33 -12.93 1.01
C ALA A 276 8.09 -14.29 0.36
N THR A 277 7.28 -15.14 1.01
CA THR A 277 7.04 -16.54 0.59
C THR A 277 5.75 -16.70 -0.22
N LEU A 278 4.82 -15.75 -0.11
CA LEU A 278 3.44 -15.79 -0.62
C LEU A 278 2.58 -16.90 0.03
N GLU A 279 3.07 -17.49 1.11
CA GLU A 279 2.24 -18.38 1.93
C GLU A 279 1.12 -17.59 2.58
N TYR A 280 -0.05 -18.19 2.69
CA TYR A 280 -1.23 -17.51 3.20
C TYR A 280 -1.95 -18.32 4.28
N LYS A 281 -2.69 -17.60 5.12
CA LYS A 281 -3.62 -18.16 6.11
C LYS A 281 -4.97 -17.48 5.96
N ILE A 282 -6.04 -18.28 5.90
CA ILE A 282 -7.41 -17.78 5.86
C ILE A 282 -7.96 -17.72 7.29
N ILE A 283 -8.52 -16.58 7.64
CA ILE A 283 -9.14 -16.30 8.93
C ILE A 283 -10.63 -16.07 8.70
N LYS A 284 -11.49 -16.86 9.34
CA LYS A 284 -12.92 -16.63 9.29
C LYS A 284 -13.30 -15.53 10.28
N VAL A 285 -13.98 -14.49 9.80
CA VAL A 285 -14.61 -13.47 10.63
C VAL A 285 -15.81 -14.15 11.35
N PRO A 286 -15.99 -13.94 12.67
CA PRO A 286 -17.10 -14.53 13.40
C PRO A 286 -18.46 -14.17 12.80
N ASP A 287 -19.43 -15.08 12.85
CA ASP A 287 -20.76 -14.89 12.24
C ASP A 287 -21.55 -13.72 12.87
N SER A 288 -21.15 -13.27 14.06
CA SER A 288 -21.72 -12.08 14.73
C SER A 288 -21.12 -10.76 14.29
N PHE A 289 -20.07 -10.78 13.45
CA PHE A 289 -19.40 -9.59 12.93
C PHE A 289 -19.59 -9.43 11.43
N TYR A 290 -19.69 -8.19 10.97
CA TYR A 290 -19.66 -7.91 9.55
C TYR A 290 -18.20 -7.85 9.07
N PRO A 291 -17.85 -8.52 7.96
CA PRO A 291 -16.54 -8.38 7.34
C PRO A 291 -16.35 -6.98 6.74
N PRO A 292 -15.11 -6.58 6.38
CA PRO A 292 -14.87 -5.34 5.67
C PRO A 292 -15.76 -5.23 4.43
N ALA A 293 -16.46 -4.11 4.27
CA ALA A 293 -17.41 -3.91 3.19
C ALA A 293 -16.80 -3.01 2.11
N ASN A 294 -16.79 -3.49 0.86
CA ASN A 294 -16.45 -2.67 -0.29
C ASN A 294 -17.44 -2.87 -1.43
N SER A 295 -17.42 -1.99 -2.39
CA SER A 295 -18.15 -2.14 -3.64
C SER A 295 -17.24 -1.91 -4.84
N TRP A 296 -17.19 -2.87 -5.72
CA TRP A 296 -16.53 -2.71 -7.02
C TRP A 296 -17.41 -2.01 -8.05
N TYR A 297 -18.70 -1.91 -7.83
CA TYR A 297 -19.63 -1.28 -8.76
C TYR A 297 -19.24 0.18 -9.06
N ALA A 298 -19.26 1.06 -8.11
CA ALA A 298 -18.71 2.40 -8.28
C ALA A 298 -17.32 2.54 -7.64
N TRP A 299 -16.72 1.48 -7.36
CA TRP A 299 -15.59 1.21 -6.49
C TRP A 299 -15.53 2.18 -5.31
N THR A 300 -16.11 1.75 -4.24
CA THR A 300 -15.99 2.41 -2.96
C THR A 300 -15.05 1.56 -2.13
N PRO A 301 -13.86 2.05 -1.80
CA PRO A 301 -12.92 1.30 -0.99
C PRO A 301 -13.50 1.05 0.40
N ASP A 302 -13.15 -0.08 1.00
CA ASP A 302 -13.51 -0.37 2.38
C ASP A 302 -12.66 0.47 3.37
N GLY A 303 -13.14 0.56 4.63
CA GLY A 303 -12.40 1.18 5.71
C GLY A 303 -11.33 0.26 6.31
N PHE A 304 -10.93 -0.81 5.60
CA PHE A 304 -9.93 -1.74 6.07
C PHE A 304 -8.57 -1.09 6.18
N SER A 305 -8.00 -1.05 7.38
CA SER A 305 -6.76 -0.35 7.70
C SER A 305 -5.99 -1.05 8.81
N ALA A 306 -4.69 -0.79 8.90
CA ALA A 306 -3.83 -1.31 9.95
C ALA A 306 -3.29 -0.17 10.82
N SER A 307 -3.11 -0.42 12.10
CA SER A 307 -2.39 0.48 12.99
C SER A 307 -0.90 0.51 12.63
N ALA A 308 -0.30 1.70 12.69
CA ALA A 308 1.14 1.85 12.60
C ALA A 308 1.84 1.61 13.97
N ARG A 309 1.09 1.59 15.07
CA ARG A 309 1.62 1.52 16.45
C ARG A 309 1.48 0.12 17.05
N GLU A 310 0.36 -0.55 16.77
CA GLU A 310 0.02 -1.85 17.31
C GLU A 310 -0.17 -2.88 16.19
N ASN A 311 -0.07 -4.16 16.52
CA ASN A 311 -0.31 -5.23 15.54
C ASN A 311 -1.80 -5.52 15.40
N VAL A 312 -2.55 -4.52 14.91
CA VAL A 312 -4.02 -4.49 14.91
C VAL A 312 -4.56 -4.03 13.56
N LEU A 313 -5.66 -4.62 13.14
CA LEU A 313 -6.46 -4.22 12.00
C LEU A 313 -7.77 -3.59 12.45
N TYR A 314 -8.24 -2.59 11.69
CA TYR A 314 -9.53 -1.94 11.86
C TYR A 314 -10.34 -1.99 10.57
N TRP A 315 -11.66 -2.09 10.67
CA TRP A 315 -12.56 -1.91 9.53
C TRP A 315 -13.95 -1.50 9.97
N ASN A 316 -14.69 -0.91 9.06
CA ASN A 316 -16.12 -0.65 9.22
C ASN A 316 -16.94 -1.71 8.49
N GLY A 317 -18.10 -2.01 9.01
CA GLY A 317 -19.04 -2.95 8.42
C GLY A 317 -20.46 -2.68 8.88
N GLY A 318 -21.43 -3.30 8.21
CA GLY A 318 -22.84 -3.15 8.55
C GLY A 318 -23.74 -3.99 7.64
N PRO A 319 -25.05 -4.00 7.92
CA PRO A 319 -26.00 -4.82 7.16
C PRO A 319 -26.19 -4.34 5.71
N ASN A 320 -25.97 -3.06 5.44
CA ASN A 320 -26.14 -2.44 4.13
C ASN A 320 -24.83 -2.20 3.38
N SER A 321 -23.78 -2.93 3.75
CA SER A 321 -22.52 -3.01 3.04
C SER A 321 -21.84 -1.65 2.75
N TRP A 322 -21.49 -1.40 1.49
CA TRP A 322 -20.59 -0.33 1.07
C TRP A 322 -21.10 1.09 1.27
N PHE A 323 -22.41 1.26 1.38
CA PHE A 323 -23.04 2.58 1.33
C PHE A 323 -23.27 3.19 2.72
N SER A 324 -23.58 2.37 3.70
CA SER A 324 -23.99 2.82 5.03
C SER A 324 -23.57 1.80 6.07
N ASN A 325 -22.38 1.96 6.60
CA ASN A 325 -21.85 1.09 7.65
C ASN A 325 -22.07 1.75 9.01
N SER A 326 -22.41 0.93 10.01
CA SER A 326 -22.75 1.42 11.35
C SER A 326 -21.88 0.84 12.46
N LYS A 327 -20.96 -0.04 12.13
CA LYS A 327 -20.12 -0.71 13.13
C LYS A 327 -18.65 -0.61 12.77
N VAL A 328 -17.80 -0.50 13.81
CA VAL A 328 -16.34 -0.54 13.66
C VAL A 328 -15.79 -1.70 14.47
N TYR A 329 -14.96 -2.48 13.81
CA TYR A 329 -14.33 -3.67 14.34
C TYR A 329 -12.82 -3.52 14.44
N LYS A 330 -12.26 -4.27 15.38
CA LYS A 330 -10.82 -4.41 15.64
C LYS A 330 -10.46 -5.89 15.62
N TYR A 331 -9.34 -6.22 15.03
CA TYR A 331 -8.74 -7.55 15.08
C TYR A 331 -7.31 -7.44 15.58
N ASP A 332 -7.03 -8.06 16.72
CA ASP A 332 -5.68 -8.18 17.26
C ASP A 332 -4.97 -9.36 16.60
N ILE A 333 -3.91 -9.09 15.86
CA ILE A 333 -3.18 -10.08 15.06
C ILE A 333 -2.42 -11.07 15.95
N ASP A 334 -1.92 -10.61 17.10
CA ASP A 334 -1.10 -11.42 17.99
C ASP A 334 -1.94 -12.41 18.78
N SER A 335 -3.08 -11.97 19.32
CA SER A 335 -4.01 -12.84 20.06
C SER A 335 -5.02 -13.57 19.18
N GLY A 336 -5.32 -13.03 17.99
CA GLY A 336 -6.39 -13.51 17.11
C GLY A 336 -7.79 -13.13 17.58
N GLU A 337 -7.91 -12.12 18.45
CA GLU A 337 -9.18 -11.68 19.01
C GLU A 337 -9.89 -10.65 18.12
N PHE A 338 -11.19 -10.85 17.92
CA PHE A 338 -12.09 -9.92 17.24
C PHE A 338 -12.89 -9.12 18.27
N SER A 339 -13.01 -7.81 18.08
CA SER A 339 -13.78 -6.93 18.95
C SER A 339 -14.66 -5.99 18.14
N LEU A 340 -15.88 -5.76 18.59
CA LEU A 340 -16.75 -4.66 18.16
C LEU A 340 -16.43 -3.47 19.06
N ILE A 341 -15.87 -2.39 18.49
CA ILE A 341 -15.41 -1.23 19.28
C ILE A 341 -16.33 -0.02 19.14
N ILE A 342 -17.13 0.09 18.06
CA ILE A 342 -18.14 1.13 17.90
C ILE A 342 -19.39 0.51 17.29
N ASP A 343 -20.57 0.80 17.87
CA ASP A 343 -21.88 0.38 17.38
C ASP A 343 -22.81 1.60 17.28
N LEU A 344 -22.85 2.21 16.07
CA LEU A 344 -23.67 3.40 15.81
C LEU A 344 -25.17 3.08 15.82
N ASP A 345 -25.56 1.84 15.49
CA ASP A 345 -26.98 1.41 15.57
C ASP A 345 -27.45 1.42 17.03
N LYS A 346 -26.62 0.90 17.93
CA LYS A 346 -26.93 0.90 19.36
C LYS A 346 -26.94 2.33 19.92
N GLU A 347 -26.01 3.20 19.52
CA GLU A 347 -26.02 4.60 19.90
C GLU A 347 -27.30 5.31 19.42
N ALA A 348 -27.74 5.02 18.18
CA ALA A 348 -28.96 5.57 17.62
C ALA A 348 -30.21 5.12 18.42
N GLU A 349 -30.29 3.82 18.77
CA GLU A 349 -31.38 3.27 19.60
C GLU A 349 -31.43 3.95 20.98
N GLU A 350 -30.28 4.07 21.66
CA GLU A 350 -30.17 4.73 22.97
C GLU A 350 -30.56 6.21 22.94
N GLN A 351 -30.33 6.88 21.81
CA GLN A 351 -30.68 8.30 21.63
C GLN A 351 -32.09 8.50 21.01
N GLY A 352 -32.77 7.45 20.64
CA GLY A 352 -34.10 7.51 20.00
C GLY A 352 -34.06 8.12 18.59
N LEU A 353 -32.94 7.94 17.87
CA LEU A 353 -32.76 8.41 16.50
C LEU A 353 -33.44 7.45 15.50
N ASP A 354 -33.91 7.99 14.41
CA ASP A 354 -34.42 7.22 13.28
C ASP A 354 -33.34 6.99 12.20
N GLU A 355 -33.64 6.24 11.15
CA GLU A 355 -32.72 5.93 10.06
C GLU A 355 -32.12 7.18 9.40
N ARG A 356 -32.83 8.30 9.37
CA ARG A 356 -32.38 9.54 8.72
C ARG A 356 -31.48 10.39 9.60
N THR A 357 -31.58 10.22 10.91
CA THR A 357 -30.81 10.98 11.89
C THR A 357 -29.73 10.16 12.57
N SER A 358 -29.67 8.85 12.29
CA SER A 358 -28.58 7.98 12.72
C SER A 358 -27.29 8.29 11.99
N TRP A 359 -26.16 8.08 12.65
CA TRP A 359 -24.84 8.26 12.08
C TRP A 359 -24.33 7.01 11.38
N HIS A 360 -23.68 7.19 10.23
CA HIS A 360 -23.15 6.12 9.41
C HIS A 360 -21.74 6.43 8.91
N LEU A 361 -21.02 5.40 8.51
CA LEU A 361 -19.74 5.45 7.83
C LEU A 361 -19.91 5.09 6.35
N TYR A 362 -19.15 5.73 5.49
CA TYR A 362 -19.10 5.43 4.07
C TYR A 362 -17.70 5.01 3.64
N GLY A 363 -17.59 3.83 3.02
CA GLY A 363 -16.32 3.38 2.43
C GLY A 363 -15.12 3.52 3.36
N CYS A 364 -14.07 4.19 2.89
CA CYS A 364 -12.82 4.40 3.62
C CYS A 364 -12.79 5.65 4.51
N SER A 365 -13.94 6.14 4.96
CA SER A 365 -14.05 7.33 5.81
C SER A 365 -13.54 7.16 7.26
N MET A 366 -12.78 6.12 7.51
CA MET A 366 -12.15 5.83 8.80
C MET A 366 -10.68 5.44 8.60
N ARG A 367 -9.79 6.03 9.42
CA ARG A 367 -8.38 5.61 9.49
C ARG A 367 -7.78 5.83 10.88
N PRO A 368 -6.84 4.96 11.32
CA PRO A 368 -6.01 5.21 12.49
C PRO A 368 -4.95 6.26 12.17
N HIS A 369 -4.73 7.17 13.11
CA HIS A 369 -3.67 8.17 13.02
C HIS A 369 -2.29 7.51 13.24
N PRO A 370 -1.30 7.72 12.36
CA PRO A 370 -0.05 6.96 12.38
C PRO A 370 0.82 7.18 13.62
N VAL A 371 0.64 8.29 14.36
CA VAL A 371 1.41 8.61 15.56
C VAL A 371 0.64 8.28 16.84
N THR A 372 -0.65 8.63 16.91
CA THR A 372 -1.45 8.55 18.15
C THR A 372 -2.33 7.31 18.25
N ASP A 373 -2.47 6.56 17.17
CA ASP A 373 -3.39 5.41 16.99
C ASP A 373 -4.87 5.75 17.27
N ARG A 374 -5.23 7.03 17.29
CA ARG A 374 -6.62 7.47 17.36
C ARG A 374 -7.32 7.19 16.04
N LEU A 375 -8.56 6.75 16.12
CA LEU A 375 -9.37 6.54 14.92
C LEU A 375 -10.08 7.84 14.54
N TYR A 376 -9.91 8.28 13.31
CA TYR A 376 -10.62 9.41 12.71
C TYR A 376 -11.73 8.87 11.83
N LEU A 377 -12.99 9.20 12.19
CA LEU A 377 -14.19 8.71 11.53
C LEU A 377 -14.98 9.90 11.00
N SER A 378 -15.18 9.96 9.70
CA SER A 378 -16.09 10.93 9.12
C SER A 378 -17.49 10.33 9.01
N LEU A 379 -18.44 10.90 9.72
CA LEU A 379 -19.80 10.40 9.87
C LEU A 379 -20.77 11.26 9.06
N PHE A 380 -21.80 10.62 8.53
CA PHE A 380 -22.92 11.28 7.86
C PHE A 380 -24.25 10.71 8.36
N HIS A 381 -25.34 11.48 8.23
CA HIS A 381 -26.66 11.02 8.68
C HIS A 381 -27.29 10.04 7.70
N TYR A 382 -27.69 10.54 6.57
CA TYR A 382 -28.41 9.79 5.55
C TYR A 382 -27.94 10.22 4.17
N PHE A 383 -28.02 9.30 3.23
CA PHE A 383 -27.74 9.61 1.83
C PHE A 383 -28.64 10.77 1.37
N GLN A 384 -28.06 11.85 0.88
CA GLN A 384 -28.69 13.14 0.53
C GLN A 384 -28.95 14.11 1.69
N ASP A 385 -28.63 13.78 2.93
CA ASP A 385 -28.61 14.75 4.01
C ASP A 385 -27.21 15.38 4.11
N PRO A 386 -27.06 16.70 3.96
CA PRO A 386 -25.77 17.37 3.97
C PRO A 386 -25.21 17.60 5.39
N THR A 387 -25.51 16.70 6.32
CA THR A 387 -25.06 16.77 7.72
C THR A 387 -23.93 15.79 7.96
N TYR A 388 -22.77 16.30 8.35
CA TYR A 388 -21.54 15.57 8.56
C TYR A 388 -20.85 16.00 9.85
N LYS A 389 -20.10 15.07 10.46
CA LYS A 389 -19.18 15.38 11.53
C LYS A 389 -17.94 14.49 11.49
N LEU A 390 -16.85 14.99 12.05
CA LEU A 390 -15.68 14.18 12.40
C LEU A 390 -15.84 13.69 13.84
N ARG A 391 -15.73 12.39 14.06
CA ARG A 391 -15.53 11.78 15.37
C ARG A 391 -14.11 11.25 15.46
N VAL A 392 -13.43 11.56 16.55
CA VAL A 392 -12.13 10.99 16.90
C VAL A 392 -12.29 10.13 18.13
N THR A 393 -11.81 8.88 18.07
CA THR A 393 -11.85 7.96 19.21
C THR A 393 -10.44 7.50 19.60
N ASP A 394 -10.32 6.89 20.77
CA ASP A 394 -9.14 6.07 21.05
C ASP A 394 -9.19 4.73 20.29
N ALA A 395 -8.15 3.93 20.44
CA ALA A 395 -8.00 2.63 19.77
C ALA A 395 -9.05 1.57 20.21
N ASP A 396 -9.81 1.85 21.26
CA ASP A 396 -10.89 0.99 21.77
C ASP A 396 -12.29 1.57 21.47
N GLY A 397 -12.36 2.61 20.65
CA GLY A 397 -13.62 3.20 20.17
C GLY A 397 -14.27 4.23 21.12
N ARG A 398 -13.62 4.60 22.24
CA ARG A 398 -14.16 5.64 23.12
C ARG A 398 -13.98 7.01 22.49
N THR A 399 -15.06 7.78 22.36
CA THR A 399 -15.03 9.11 21.77
C THR A 399 -14.12 10.06 22.56
N VAL A 400 -13.13 10.62 21.87
CA VAL A 400 -12.23 11.66 22.38
C VAL A 400 -12.73 13.04 22.01
N LYS A 401 -13.23 13.19 20.77
CA LYS A 401 -13.69 14.46 20.20
C LYS A 401 -14.74 14.25 19.12
N GLU A 402 -15.68 15.17 19.03
CA GLU A 402 -16.57 15.34 17.89
C GLU A 402 -16.54 16.79 17.43
N VAL A 403 -16.58 17.00 16.12
CA VAL A 403 -16.58 18.32 15.50
C VAL A 403 -17.50 18.31 14.29
N ASP A 404 -18.55 19.12 14.35
CA ASP A 404 -19.50 19.26 13.24
C ASP A 404 -18.86 19.96 12.03
N MET A 405 -19.30 19.59 10.84
CA MET A 405 -18.94 20.29 9.61
C MET A 405 -20.06 21.28 9.24
N ILE A 406 -19.71 22.36 8.56
CA ILE A 406 -20.73 23.25 7.97
C ILE A 406 -21.53 22.50 6.91
N THR A 407 -22.79 22.90 6.72
CA THR A 407 -23.68 22.30 5.72
C THR A 407 -23.14 22.50 4.32
N ASN A 408 -22.87 21.40 3.61
CA ASN A 408 -22.52 21.33 2.19
C ASN A 408 -22.56 19.85 1.76
N TYR A 409 -22.23 19.56 0.50
CA TYR A 409 -22.20 18.21 -0.07
C TYR A 409 -20.84 17.56 0.10
N TRP A 410 -20.26 17.57 1.31
CA TRP A 410 -18.89 17.09 1.53
C TRP A 410 -18.68 15.60 1.25
N PHE A 411 -19.58 14.77 1.69
CA PHE A 411 -19.48 13.31 1.60
C PHE A 411 -18.03 12.81 1.73
N PRO A 412 -17.44 12.92 2.92
CA PRO A 412 -16.03 12.61 3.14
C PRO A 412 -15.71 11.15 2.87
N SER A 413 -14.60 10.90 2.19
CA SER A 413 -14.18 9.55 1.81
C SER A 413 -12.89 9.08 2.47
N LEU A 414 -11.95 9.98 2.81
CA LEU A 414 -10.64 9.55 3.25
C LEU A 414 -9.96 10.56 4.18
N PRO A 415 -9.67 10.20 5.45
CA PRO A 415 -8.69 10.92 6.25
C PRO A 415 -7.27 10.68 5.73
N VAL A 416 -6.50 11.74 5.54
CA VAL A 416 -5.08 11.70 5.18
C VAL A 416 -4.30 12.54 6.18
N PHE A 417 -3.24 11.96 6.72
CA PHE A 417 -2.41 12.61 7.75
C PHE A 417 -1.18 13.23 7.10
N PRO A 418 -0.71 14.40 7.58
CA PRO A 418 0.58 14.93 7.20
C PRO A 418 1.71 13.95 7.50
N ASP A 419 2.72 13.93 6.62
CA ASP A 419 3.95 13.15 6.79
C ASP A 419 5.06 14.12 7.21
N ASN A 420 5.34 14.18 8.51
CA ASN A 420 6.19 15.22 9.11
C ASN A 420 7.56 14.72 9.52
N TYR A 421 7.79 13.41 9.52
CA TYR A 421 9.01 12.82 10.05
C TYR A 421 9.76 12.05 8.96
N ALA A 422 11.03 12.39 8.79
CA ALA A 422 11.91 11.61 7.95
C ALA A 422 12.38 10.34 8.69
N PRO A 423 12.65 9.24 7.97
CA PRO A 423 13.17 8.04 8.60
C PRO A 423 14.54 8.29 9.25
N VAL A 424 14.79 7.62 10.37
CA VAL A 424 16.03 7.71 11.15
C VAL A 424 16.84 6.43 10.96
N ALA A 425 18.13 6.58 10.64
CA ALA A 425 19.06 5.47 10.51
C ALA A 425 19.76 5.16 11.85
N HIS A 426 19.73 3.90 12.27
CA HIS A 426 20.39 3.38 13.46
C HIS A 426 21.54 2.46 13.03
N ASN A 427 22.75 3.02 12.95
CA ASN A 427 23.91 2.25 12.52
C ASN A 427 24.31 1.23 13.58
N PRO A 428 24.26 -0.08 13.30
CA PRO A 428 24.59 -1.14 14.28
C PRO A 428 26.11 -1.29 14.53
N GLY A 429 26.94 -0.48 13.84
CA GLY A 429 28.37 -0.66 13.78
C GLY A 429 28.77 -1.66 12.70
N GLU A 430 29.76 -2.51 12.99
CA GLU A 430 30.26 -3.48 12.03
C GLU A 430 29.51 -4.82 12.14
N VAL A 431 28.94 -5.28 11.04
CA VAL A 431 28.28 -6.59 10.92
C VAL A 431 29.33 -7.65 10.58
N VAL A 432 29.54 -8.62 11.47
CA VAL A 432 30.50 -9.70 11.28
C VAL A 432 29.82 -10.87 10.57
N LEU A 433 30.24 -11.13 9.32
CA LEU A 433 29.76 -12.26 8.52
C LEU A 433 30.47 -13.54 8.92
N LYS A 434 29.77 -14.67 9.00
CA LYS A 434 30.31 -15.97 9.43
C LYS A 434 30.11 -17.03 8.34
N GLY A 435 31.03 -17.94 8.24
CA GLY A 435 30.99 -19.05 7.26
C GLY A 435 31.23 -18.58 5.83
N SER A 436 30.83 -19.38 4.86
CA SER A 436 30.93 -19.07 3.42
C SER A 436 29.64 -18.42 2.92
N GLY A 437 29.75 -17.29 2.19
CA GLY A 437 28.57 -16.64 1.59
C GLY A 437 27.88 -17.47 0.50
N PRO A 438 26.73 -17.04 -0.05
CA PRO A 438 26.12 -15.71 0.23
C PRO A 438 25.58 -15.58 1.65
N TRP A 439 25.64 -14.37 2.20
CA TRP A 439 25.16 -14.07 3.55
C TRP A 439 23.84 -13.28 3.47
N GLU A 440 22.89 -13.63 4.34
CA GLU A 440 21.67 -12.89 4.55
C GLU A 440 21.74 -12.14 5.87
N VAL A 441 21.48 -10.83 5.83
CA VAL A 441 21.48 -9.95 7.00
C VAL A 441 20.08 -9.35 7.16
N SER A 442 19.48 -9.50 8.34
CA SER A 442 18.26 -8.79 8.70
C SER A 442 18.59 -7.33 8.98
N LEU A 443 17.77 -6.42 8.44
CA LEU A 443 17.89 -4.99 8.70
C LEU A 443 16.85 -4.50 9.72
N GLN A 444 16.21 -5.39 10.45
CA GLN A 444 15.24 -5.04 11.48
C GLN A 444 15.87 -4.10 12.53
N GLY A 445 15.20 -2.98 12.80
CA GLY A 445 15.66 -1.96 13.73
C GLY A 445 16.77 -1.04 13.19
N TYR A 446 17.18 -1.19 11.92
CA TYR A 446 18.19 -0.30 11.32
C TYR A 446 17.62 1.03 10.86
N PHE A 447 16.34 1.06 10.59
CA PHE A 447 15.62 2.28 10.19
C PHE A 447 14.28 2.33 10.93
N THR A 448 13.94 3.49 11.46
CA THR A 448 12.65 3.75 12.10
C THR A 448 12.06 5.05 11.60
N ASP A 449 10.76 5.20 11.76
CA ASP A 449 10.05 6.40 11.42
C ASP A 449 8.95 6.68 12.46
N ALA A 450 8.74 7.96 12.80
CA ALA A 450 7.83 8.34 13.86
C ALA A 450 6.35 8.29 13.43
N ASP A 451 6.04 8.46 12.16
CA ASP A 451 4.68 8.43 11.60
C ASP A 451 4.47 7.34 10.54
N SER A 452 5.36 6.33 10.51
CA SER A 452 5.23 5.15 9.66
C SER A 452 5.56 3.87 10.44
N MET A 453 5.30 2.71 9.85
CA MET A 453 5.73 1.41 10.39
C MET A 453 7.06 1.01 9.78
N GLU A 454 7.91 0.33 10.58
CA GLU A 454 9.19 -0.22 10.08
C GLU A 454 8.99 -1.13 8.86
N SER A 455 7.91 -1.92 8.85
CA SER A 455 7.57 -2.82 7.73
C SER A 455 7.23 -2.09 6.43
N ALA A 456 6.86 -0.81 6.47
CA ALA A 456 6.59 0.02 5.30
C ALA A 456 7.84 0.73 4.75
N ILE A 457 8.95 0.74 5.51
CA ILE A 457 10.20 1.37 5.07
C ILE A 457 10.86 0.49 4.01
N VAL A 458 11.07 1.04 2.83
CA VAL A 458 11.72 0.34 1.71
C VAL A 458 13.21 0.63 1.72
N VAL A 459 14.03 -0.42 1.91
CA VAL A 459 15.50 -0.28 1.88
C VAL A 459 16.04 -0.76 0.54
N SER A 460 17.01 -0.04 0.00
CA SER A 460 17.73 -0.36 -1.21
C SER A 460 19.25 -0.26 -1.02
N VAL A 461 20.01 -0.98 -1.83
CA VAL A 461 21.47 -0.86 -1.89
C VAL A 461 21.85 0.09 -3.00
N THR A 462 22.50 1.20 -2.65
CA THR A 462 22.95 2.20 -3.64
C THR A 462 24.38 1.99 -4.11
N GLY A 463 25.15 1.15 -3.45
CA GLY A 463 26.49 0.78 -3.87
C GLY A 463 27.28 0.00 -2.81
N VAL A 464 28.41 -0.56 -3.23
CA VAL A 464 29.36 -1.26 -2.37
C VAL A 464 30.77 -0.73 -2.62
N SER A 465 31.63 -0.75 -1.59
CA SER A 465 32.98 -0.18 -1.67
C SER A 465 33.95 -0.94 -2.59
N LYS A 466 33.71 -2.23 -2.84
CA LYS A 466 34.56 -3.14 -3.61
C LYS A 466 33.72 -4.07 -4.50
N PRO A 467 33.12 -3.58 -5.59
CA PRO A 467 32.20 -4.36 -6.43
C PRO A 467 32.86 -5.57 -7.09
N ASP A 468 34.19 -5.54 -7.32
CA ASP A 468 34.93 -6.68 -7.85
C ASP A 468 35.14 -7.80 -6.81
N ALA A 469 35.00 -7.49 -5.52
CA ALA A 469 35.18 -8.45 -4.44
C ALA A 469 33.87 -9.02 -3.91
N PHE A 470 32.81 -8.23 -3.88
CA PHE A 470 31.48 -8.66 -3.44
C PHE A 470 30.37 -7.77 -4.03
N THR A 471 29.17 -8.32 -4.09
CA THR A 471 27.95 -7.57 -4.42
C THR A 471 26.97 -7.63 -3.26
N ALA A 472 26.03 -6.67 -3.22
CA ALA A 472 24.95 -6.66 -2.24
C ALA A 472 23.65 -6.21 -2.92
N MET A 473 22.53 -6.80 -2.49
CA MET A 473 21.19 -6.43 -2.96
C MET A 473 20.15 -6.73 -1.88
N MET A 474 19.04 -6.02 -1.92
CA MET A 474 17.88 -6.41 -1.13
C MET A 474 17.13 -7.53 -1.84
N ARG A 475 16.67 -8.50 -1.09
CA ARG A 475 15.82 -9.59 -1.58
C ARG A 475 14.87 -10.05 -0.50
N HIS A 476 13.57 -9.91 -0.75
CA HIS A 476 12.52 -10.31 0.19
C HIS A 476 12.75 -9.81 1.63
N GLY A 477 13.10 -8.52 1.75
CA GLY A 477 13.34 -7.86 3.04
C GLY A 477 14.67 -8.14 3.72
N LYS A 478 15.56 -8.92 3.10
CA LYS A 478 16.90 -9.20 3.62
C LYS A 478 17.97 -8.60 2.74
N LEU A 479 19.05 -8.15 3.34
CA LEU A 479 20.26 -7.77 2.64
C LEU A 479 21.06 -9.02 2.31
N VAL A 480 21.17 -9.35 1.02
CA VAL A 480 21.93 -10.51 0.52
C VAL A 480 23.29 -10.03 0.03
N ILE A 481 24.36 -10.52 0.63
CA ILE A 481 25.74 -10.17 0.31
C ILE A 481 26.40 -11.38 -0.36
N THR A 482 26.83 -11.22 -1.61
CA THR A 482 27.39 -12.31 -2.42
C THR A 482 28.87 -12.07 -2.68
N PRO A 483 29.77 -12.99 -2.24
CA PRO A 483 31.18 -12.89 -2.55
C PRO A 483 31.43 -13.16 -4.04
N VAL A 484 32.29 -12.35 -4.66
CA VAL A 484 32.79 -12.51 -6.04
C VAL A 484 34.23 -12.96 -6.01
N ALA A 485 35.14 -12.15 -5.45
CA ALA A 485 36.55 -12.45 -5.31
C ALA A 485 37.12 -11.71 -4.10
N LEU A 486 36.89 -12.24 -2.89
CA LEU A 486 37.28 -11.55 -1.66
C LEU A 486 38.81 -11.39 -1.53
N ASN A 487 39.64 -12.37 -2.01
CA ASN A 487 41.09 -12.29 -2.08
C ASN A 487 41.78 -11.74 -0.81
N GLY A 488 41.26 -12.12 0.37
CA GLY A 488 41.76 -11.64 1.65
C GLY A 488 41.19 -10.33 2.14
N LEU A 489 40.18 -9.77 1.45
CA LEU A 489 39.45 -8.59 1.91
C LEU A 489 38.82 -8.83 3.28
N GLN A 490 39.18 -7.99 4.27
CA GLN A 490 38.76 -8.14 5.66
C GLN A 490 37.43 -7.45 5.93
N SER A 491 37.20 -6.32 5.25
CA SER A 491 35.98 -5.52 5.46
C SER A 491 35.56 -4.79 4.20
N GLY A 492 34.29 -4.39 4.17
CA GLY A 492 33.71 -3.58 3.10
C GLY A 492 32.59 -2.70 3.63
N THR A 493 32.17 -1.75 2.80
CA THR A 493 31.04 -0.86 3.10
C THR A 493 29.93 -1.11 2.09
N ILE A 494 28.70 -1.19 2.56
CA ILE A 494 27.48 -1.25 1.77
C ILE A 494 26.69 0.04 2.05
N ASN A 495 26.40 0.80 1.02
CA ASN A 495 25.59 2.02 1.15
C ASN A 495 24.11 1.64 1.03
N LEU A 496 23.38 1.82 2.12
CA LEU A 496 21.94 1.61 2.19
C LEU A 496 21.21 2.94 2.04
N LYS A 497 20.07 2.92 1.37
CA LYS A 497 19.10 4.02 1.31
C LYS A 497 17.76 3.48 1.77
N ALA A 498 17.17 4.10 2.78
CA ALA A 498 15.80 3.83 3.22
C ALA A 498 14.88 4.93 2.71
N ASN A 499 13.71 4.52 2.23
CA ASN A 499 12.61 5.36 1.78
C ASN A 499 11.39 5.04 2.63
N SER A 500 10.96 6.01 3.43
CA SER A 500 9.71 5.96 4.18
C SER A 500 8.77 6.98 3.56
N ASN A 501 7.74 6.50 2.88
CA ASN A 501 6.71 7.32 2.24
C ASN A 501 7.25 8.51 1.41
N GLY A 502 8.38 8.29 0.71
CA GLY A 502 9.05 9.30 -0.13
C GLY A 502 10.08 10.15 0.58
N GLN A 503 10.21 10.06 1.91
CA GLN A 503 11.30 10.69 2.65
C GLN A 503 12.48 9.73 2.79
N LEU A 504 13.70 10.25 2.66
CA LEU A 504 14.89 9.44 2.45
C LEU A 504 15.93 9.63 3.54
N VAL A 505 16.61 8.53 3.89
CA VAL A 505 17.84 8.56 4.67
C VAL A 505 18.84 7.55 4.11
N THR A 506 20.13 7.84 4.22
CA THR A 506 21.20 6.94 3.80
C THR A 506 22.07 6.52 4.98
N MET A 507 22.58 5.29 4.94
CA MET A 507 23.47 4.76 5.97
C MET A 507 24.56 3.89 5.36
N PRO A 508 25.86 4.15 5.62
CA PRO A 508 26.95 3.23 5.30
C PRO A 508 26.98 2.10 6.34
N LEU A 509 26.77 0.86 5.91
CA LEU A 509 26.87 -0.33 6.73
C LEU A 509 28.25 -0.96 6.56
N GLN A 510 29.00 -1.08 7.65
CA GLN A 510 30.28 -1.78 7.66
C GLN A 510 30.06 -3.27 7.80
N VAL A 511 30.71 -4.06 6.94
CA VAL A 511 30.68 -5.53 7.02
C VAL A 511 32.10 -6.07 7.13
N ARG A 512 32.28 -7.04 8.02
CA ARG A 512 33.54 -7.78 8.16
C ARG A 512 33.35 -9.16 7.57
N PHE A 513 34.21 -9.50 6.60
CA PHE A 513 34.25 -10.82 6.00
C PHE A 513 35.00 -11.82 6.87
N PRO A 514 34.65 -13.10 6.83
CA PRO A 514 35.45 -14.13 7.49
C PRO A 514 36.88 -14.02 7.00
N SER A 515 37.86 -14.01 7.93
CA SER A 515 39.26 -14.12 7.53
C SER A 515 39.39 -15.37 6.70
N SER A 516 39.93 -15.21 5.48
CA SER A 516 40.43 -16.33 4.68
C SER A 516 41.68 -16.90 5.31
N GLY A 517 41.64 -17.27 6.59
CA GLY A 517 42.47 -18.32 7.05
C GLY A 517 42.08 -19.51 6.18
N ILE A 518 43.06 -20.21 5.64
CA ILE A 518 42.92 -21.60 5.28
C ILE A 518 42.46 -22.27 6.59
N GLY A 519 41.22 -22.03 6.98
CA GLY A 519 40.52 -22.83 7.94
C GLY A 519 40.40 -24.16 7.23
N MET A 520 41.21 -25.11 7.69
CA MET A 520 40.94 -26.48 7.42
C MET A 520 39.43 -26.64 7.48
N ILE A 521 38.84 -27.01 6.34
CA ILE A 521 37.62 -27.79 6.38
C ILE A 521 37.95 -28.84 7.43
N GLU A 522 37.39 -28.75 8.64
CA GLU A 522 37.16 -29.92 9.45
C GLU A 522 36.25 -30.78 8.57
N SER A 523 36.90 -31.50 7.69
CA SER A 523 36.37 -32.74 7.18
C SER A 523 36.21 -33.61 8.40
N ASP A 524 35.01 -33.89 8.82
CA ASP A 524 34.66 -35.15 9.44
C ASP A 524 34.98 -36.28 8.43
N TYR A 525 36.25 -36.39 8.09
CA TYR A 525 36.83 -37.59 7.61
C TYR A 525 37.30 -38.33 8.86
N ALA A 526 36.43 -39.20 9.36
CA ALA A 526 36.90 -40.35 10.10
C ALA A 526 38.07 -40.92 9.31
N GLN A 527 39.25 -40.87 9.91
CA GLN A 527 40.40 -41.63 9.45
C GLN A 527 40.00 -43.12 9.42
N THR A 528 39.65 -43.60 8.24
CA THR A 528 39.76 -45.03 7.98
C THR A 528 41.14 -45.24 7.34
N ASN A 529 41.98 -45.88 8.11
CA ASN A 529 43.30 -46.41 7.69
C ASN A 529 43.14 -47.09 6.33
N GLU A 530 44.02 -46.73 5.41
CA GLU A 530 44.31 -47.54 4.22
C GLU A 530 44.77 -48.93 4.65
N SER A 531 43.98 -49.94 4.36
CA SER A 531 44.44 -51.27 4.09
C SER A 531 43.82 -51.68 2.76
N ASP A 532 44.74 -51.95 1.84
CA ASP A 532 44.61 -52.58 0.55
C ASP A 532 43.53 -53.68 0.54
N GLY A 533 42.55 -53.59 -0.37
CA GLY A 533 41.55 -54.63 -0.53
C GLY A 533 40.42 -54.26 -1.43
N THR A 534 40.54 -54.60 -2.69
CA THR A 534 39.46 -54.65 -3.69
C THR A 534 38.17 -55.23 -3.12
N GLN A 535 37.17 -54.38 -2.85
CA GLN A 535 35.77 -54.80 -2.84
C GLN A 535 34.85 -53.70 -3.38
N ALA A 536 34.02 -54.07 -4.36
CA ALA A 536 32.95 -53.27 -4.91
C ALA A 536 31.96 -52.89 -3.82
N PRO A 537 31.44 -51.63 -3.78
CA PRO A 537 30.41 -51.25 -2.82
C PRO A 537 29.09 -51.96 -3.14
N GLY A 538 28.52 -52.52 -2.09
CA GLY A 538 27.26 -53.22 -2.11
C GLY A 538 26.07 -52.41 -2.64
N SER A 539 25.12 -53.16 -3.08
CA SER A 539 23.83 -52.81 -3.62
C SER A 539 23.02 -51.95 -2.67
N ASP A 540 23.16 -50.62 -2.75
CA ASP A 540 22.14 -49.68 -2.35
C ASP A 540 21.88 -48.75 -3.54
N GLY A 541 20.67 -48.83 -4.13
CA GLY A 541 20.29 -48.34 -5.44
C GLY A 541 20.24 -46.82 -5.66
N THR A 542 21.15 -46.06 -5.07
CA THR A 542 21.21 -44.61 -5.21
C THR A 542 22.16 -44.22 -6.36
N ARG A 543 21.60 -44.09 -7.54
CA ARG A 543 22.33 -43.71 -8.75
C ARG A 543 22.66 -42.22 -8.73
N ALA A 544 23.89 -41.88 -8.39
CA ALA A 544 24.45 -40.54 -8.52
C ALA A 544 24.58 -40.17 -10.01
N ILE A 545 24.06 -39.02 -10.41
CA ILE A 545 24.13 -38.50 -11.77
C ILE A 545 24.93 -37.20 -11.78
N TYR A 546 25.86 -37.07 -12.73
CA TYR A 546 26.75 -35.92 -12.86
C TYR A 546 26.33 -35.09 -14.10
N TYR A 547 26.45 -33.76 -13.97
CA TYR A 547 26.19 -32.82 -15.06
C TYR A 547 27.31 -31.78 -15.13
N THR A 548 27.58 -31.26 -16.31
CA THR A 548 28.37 -30.04 -16.51
C THR A 548 27.59 -28.82 -16.06
N LEU A 549 28.20 -27.64 -15.93
CA LEU A 549 27.52 -26.41 -15.50
C LEU A 549 26.47 -25.90 -16.51
N ASP A 550 26.63 -26.26 -17.79
CA ASP A 550 25.68 -25.99 -18.88
C ASP A 550 24.54 -27.02 -18.97
N GLY A 551 24.49 -27.96 -18.02
CA GLY A 551 23.40 -28.92 -17.87
C GLY A 551 23.53 -30.21 -18.67
N GLN A 552 24.65 -30.48 -19.34
CA GLN A 552 24.88 -31.76 -20.03
C GLN A 552 25.11 -32.88 -19.02
N LYS A 553 24.35 -33.96 -19.17
CA LYS A 553 24.48 -35.14 -18.35
C LYS A 553 25.74 -35.93 -18.74
N LEU A 554 26.58 -36.25 -17.75
CA LEU A 554 27.78 -37.06 -17.95
C LEU A 554 27.46 -38.55 -17.77
N SER A 555 28.10 -39.38 -18.55
CA SER A 555 27.95 -40.86 -18.52
C SER A 555 28.59 -41.50 -17.29
N SER A 556 29.54 -40.81 -16.67
CA SER A 556 30.29 -41.29 -15.48
C SER A 556 30.73 -40.11 -14.61
N ARG A 557 31.32 -40.38 -13.46
CA ARG A 557 31.95 -39.37 -12.60
C ARG A 557 33.03 -38.63 -13.41
N PRO A 558 33.02 -37.28 -13.42
CA PRO A 558 34.01 -36.50 -14.15
C PRO A 558 35.43 -36.71 -13.58
N SER A 559 36.40 -36.90 -14.45
CA SER A 559 37.82 -37.05 -14.10
C SER A 559 38.65 -35.82 -14.46
N LYS A 560 38.11 -34.91 -15.27
CA LYS A 560 38.82 -33.66 -15.60
C LYS A 560 38.61 -32.64 -14.51
N PRO A 561 39.66 -31.84 -14.15
CA PRO A 561 39.50 -30.75 -13.22
C PRO A 561 38.40 -29.79 -13.69
N GLY A 562 37.49 -29.39 -12.80
CA GLY A 562 36.38 -28.51 -13.11
C GLY A 562 35.27 -28.53 -12.08
N ILE A 563 34.24 -27.70 -12.32
CA ILE A 563 33.05 -27.65 -11.48
C ILE A 563 31.93 -28.41 -12.18
N TYR A 564 31.27 -29.29 -11.43
CA TYR A 564 30.17 -30.12 -11.93
C TYR A 564 29.01 -30.12 -10.96
N ILE A 565 27.84 -30.56 -11.42
CA ILE A 565 26.65 -30.74 -10.59
C ILE A 565 26.46 -32.24 -10.34
N LEU A 566 26.40 -32.61 -9.08
CA LEU A 566 26.04 -33.97 -8.63
C LEU A 566 24.58 -33.96 -8.19
N ARG A 567 23.76 -34.82 -8.80
CA ARG A 567 22.38 -35.07 -8.41
C ARG A 567 22.24 -36.50 -7.86
N THR A 568 21.67 -36.56 -6.66
CA THR A 568 21.22 -37.80 -6.03
C THR A 568 19.71 -37.74 -5.82
N PRO A 569 19.03 -38.83 -5.48
CA PRO A 569 17.58 -38.78 -5.19
C PRO A 569 17.18 -37.78 -4.08
N SER A 570 18.09 -37.51 -3.15
CA SER A 570 17.84 -36.67 -1.99
C SER A 570 18.48 -35.27 -2.06
N SER A 571 19.36 -35.01 -3.04
CA SER A 571 20.07 -33.72 -3.11
C SER A 571 20.65 -33.39 -4.48
N THR A 572 20.82 -32.08 -4.74
CA THR A 572 21.58 -31.57 -5.89
C THR A 572 22.63 -30.60 -5.36
N ARG A 573 23.94 -30.85 -5.67
CA ARG A 573 25.02 -29.99 -5.21
C ARG A 573 26.11 -29.81 -6.25
N LYS A 574 26.84 -28.70 -6.17
CA LYS A 574 28.08 -28.49 -6.95
C LYS A 574 29.21 -29.29 -6.34
N ILE A 575 30.01 -29.91 -7.21
CA ILE A 575 31.24 -30.59 -6.81
C ILE A 575 32.42 -30.04 -7.63
N ILE A 576 33.59 -30.00 -7.04
CA ILE A 576 34.84 -29.61 -7.69
C ILE A 576 35.68 -30.87 -7.86
N VAL A 577 36.08 -31.15 -9.09
CA VAL A 577 37.06 -32.17 -9.42
C VAL A 577 38.38 -31.44 -9.62
N ARG A 578 39.42 -31.83 -8.90
CA ARG A 578 40.76 -31.25 -8.98
C ARG A 578 41.66 -32.07 -9.84
#